data_7791658bed7c77caf3a3a47aa3118bbe
#
_entry.id   7791658bed7c77caf3a3a47aa3118bbe
#
_cell.length_a   1.000
_cell.length_b   1.000
_cell.length_c   1.000
_cell.angle_alpha   90.00
_cell.angle_beta   90.00
_cell.angle_gamma   90.00
#
_symmetry.space_group_name_H-M   'P 1'
#
loop_
_entity.id
_entity.type
_entity.pdbx_description
1 polymer ?
#
loop_
_entity_poly.entity_id
_entity_poly.type
_entity_poly.pdbx_seq_one_letter_code
_entity_poly.pdbx_strand_id
1 'polypeptide(L)'
;MMNYMGYNAGNMGNHDVEAGHAVFDRWIKQCDFPILGANIIRTSDRETYLKPYEVFERDGVKIVVLGMITPAIPVWLPETLWQGLYFADMEETARKWMKIIQEKEKPDVVVGIFHAGGSYHVRPVP
;
A
#
# COMPACT_ATOMS: atom_id res chain seq x y z
N MET A 1 9.03 -15.26 9.58
CA MET A 1 9.44 -14.40 10.71
C MET A 1 8.41 -13.33 11.07
N MET A 2 7.89 -12.59 10.10
CA MET A 2 6.89 -11.54 10.38
C MET A 2 5.61 -12.10 11.01
N ASN A 3 5.15 -13.28 10.55
CA ASN A 3 4.00 -13.94 11.17
C ASN A 3 4.26 -14.26 12.63
N TYR A 4 5.46 -14.75 12.93
CA TYR A 4 5.89 -15.06 14.30
C TYR A 4 5.90 -13.80 15.17
N MET A 5 6.28 -12.66 14.62
CA MET A 5 6.32 -11.39 15.35
C MET A 5 4.93 -10.79 15.59
N GLY A 6 3.89 -11.34 14.97
CA GLY A 6 2.52 -10.92 15.23
C GLY A 6 2.12 -9.59 14.62
N TYR A 7 2.65 -9.26 13.45
CA TYR A 7 2.22 -8.05 12.74
C TYR A 7 0.73 -8.11 12.40
N ASN A 8 0.05 -6.97 12.53
CA ASN A 8 -1.38 -6.85 12.20
C ASN A 8 -1.61 -6.39 10.76
N ALA A 9 -0.66 -5.66 10.19
CA ALA A 9 -0.70 -5.20 8.81
C ALA A 9 0.72 -4.93 8.32
N GLY A 10 0.91 -4.99 7.01
CA GLY A 10 2.16 -4.63 6.36
C GLY A 10 1.89 -3.77 5.14
N ASN A 11 2.94 -3.24 4.54
CA ASN A 11 2.87 -2.41 3.35
C ASN A 11 3.93 -2.85 2.35
N MET A 12 3.63 -2.73 1.06
CA MET A 12 4.58 -3.08 0.02
C MET A 12 5.61 -1.98 -0.16
N GLY A 13 6.88 -2.36 -0.28
CA GLY A 13 7.97 -1.46 -0.58
C GLY A 13 8.57 -1.73 -1.95
N ASN A 14 9.42 -0.82 -2.45
CA ASN A 14 10.06 -0.98 -3.74
C ASN A 14 10.97 -2.20 -3.81
N HIS A 15 11.66 -2.53 -2.72
CA HIS A 15 12.51 -3.72 -2.69
C HIS A 15 11.70 -5.02 -2.73
N ASP A 16 10.47 -5.01 -2.27
CA ASP A 16 9.59 -6.17 -2.39
C ASP A 16 9.23 -6.41 -3.85
N VAL A 17 9.02 -5.35 -4.62
CA VAL A 17 8.72 -5.44 -6.06
C VAL A 17 9.93 -5.95 -6.85
N GLU A 18 11.15 -5.64 -6.42
CA GLU A 18 12.38 -6.08 -7.08
C GLU A 18 12.47 -7.58 -7.27
N ALA A 19 11.84 -8.34 -6.39
CA ALA A 19 11.86 -9.80 -6.47
C ALA A 19 10.97 -10.36 -7.60
N GLY A 20 10.10 -9.53 -8.18
CA GLY A 20 9.18 -9.92 -9.25
C GLY A 20 7.92 -10.60 -8.73
N HIS A 21 6.92 -10.72 -9.60
CA HIS A 21 5.60 -11.27 -9.25
C HIS A 21 5.67 -12.66 -8.60
N ALA A 22 6.49 -13.55 -9.15
CA ALA A 22 6.57 -14.93 -8.64
C ALA A 22 6.94 -14.99 -7.16
N VAL A 23 7.78 -14.07 -6.71
CA VAL A 23 8.26 -14.03 -5.32
C VAL A 23 7.33 -13.21 -4.44
N PHE A 24 7.00 -11.96 -4.83
CA PHE A 24 6.20 -11.12 -3.94
C PHE A 24 4.75 -11.59 -3.83
N ASP A 25 4.18 -12.18 -4.86
CA ASP A 25 2.83 -12.76 -4.76
C ASP A 25 2.80 -13.94 -3.79
N ARG A 26 3.84 -14.77 -3.81
CA ARG A 26 3.99 -15.87 -2.86
C ARG A 26 4.14 -15.36 -1.43
N TRP A 27 5.00 -14.39 -1.24
CA TRP A 27 5.24 -13.79 0.08
C TRP A 27 3.96 -13.18 0.66
N ILE A 28 3.21 -12.46 -0.15
CA ILE A 28 1.93 -11.86 0.28
C ILE A 28 0.97 -12.94 0.76
N LYS A 29 0.87 -14.05 0.04
CA LYS A 29 -0.02 -15.17 0.42
C LYS A 29 0.43 -15.86 1.69
N GLN A 30 1.71 -15.86 1.99
CA GLN A 30 2.25 -16.50 3.19
C GLN A 30 2.10 -15.63 4.45
N CYS A 31 1.79 -14.37 4.31
CA CYS A 31 1.58 -13.49 5.46
C CYS A 31 0.21 -13.76 6.09
N ASP A 32 0.19 -13.87 7.42
CA ASP A 32 -1.04 -14.04 8.21
C ASP A 32 -1.77 -12.73 8.43
N PHE A 33 -1.28 -11.65 7.88
CA PHE A 33 -1.83 -10.31 8.00
C PHE A 33 -1.89 -9.68 6.61
N PRO A 34 -2.78 -8.69 6.39
CA PRO A 34 -2.90 -8.06 5.09
C PRO A 34 -1.68 -7.22 4.73
N ILE A 35 -1.26 -7.30 3.47
CA ILE A 35 -0.27 -6.41 2.90
C ILE A 35 -1.03 -5.35 2.11
N LEU A 36 -0.85 -4.09 2.49
CA LEU A 36 -1.63 -2.99 1.97
C LEU A 36 -0.93 -2.26 0.83
N GLY A 37 -1.71 -1.70 -0.07
CA GLY A 37 -1.19 -0.93 -1.19
C GLY A 37 -2.31 -0.27 -1.97
N ALA A 38 -2.83 0.83 -1.46
CA ALA A 38 -3.99 1.50 -2.04
C ALA A 38 -3.74 2.04 -3.45
N ASN A 39 -2.49 2.39 -3.75
CA ASN A 39 -2.14 2.96 -5.05
C ASN A 39 -1.49 1.96 -6.02
N ILE A 40 -1.52 0.67 -5.68
CA ILE A 40 -1.08 -0.38 -6.60
C ILE A 40 -2.33 -0.90 -7.32
N ILE A 41 -2.43 -0.62 -8.61
CA ILE A 41 -3.64 -0.85 -9.40
C ILE A 41 -3.35 -1.89 -10.48
N ARG A 42 -4.27 -2.85 -10.67
CA ARG A 42 -4.21 -3.77 -11.81
C ARG A 42 -4.63 -3.03 -13.07
N THR A 43 -3.83 -3.16 -14.12
CA THR A 43 -4.14 -2.51 -15.40
C THR A 43 -5.31 -3.17 -16.12
N SER A 44 -5.57 -4.45 -15.81
CA SER A 44 -6.63 -5.23 -16.48
C SER A 44 -8.05 -4.77 -16.13
N ASP A 45 -8.30 -4.47 -14.86
CA ASP A 45 -9.64 -4.09 -14.37
C ASP A 45 -9.68 -2.76 -13.61
N ARG A 46 -8.53 -2.12 -13.45
CA ARG A 46 -8.34 -0.86 -12.72
C ARG A 46 -8.72 -0.95 -11.24
N GLU A 47 -8.78 -2.14 -10.69
CA GLU A 47 -9.01 -2.37 -9.27
C GLU A 47 -7.69 -2.44 -8.52
N THR A 48 -7.73 -2.24 -7.21
CA THR A 48 -6.53 -2.35 -6.38
C THR A 48 -5.99 -3.77 -6.39
N TYR A 49 -4.69 -3.91 -6.57
CA TYR A 49 -4.00 -5.22 -6.57
C TYR A 49 -3.93 -5.81 -5.18
N LEU A 50 -3.71 -4.96 -4.18
CA LEU A 50 -3.68 -5.32 -2.77
C LEU A 50 -4.85 -4.65 -2.05
N LYS A 51 -5.10 -5.05 -0.81
CA LYS A 51 -6.07 -4.34 0.02
C LYS A 51 -5.64 -2.87 0.17
N PRO A 52 -6.54 -1.91 -0.05
CA PRO A 52 -6.17 -0.50 0.12
C PRO A 52 -6.05 -0.12 1.59
N TYR A 53 -6.90 -0.67 2.45
CA TYR A 53 -6.88 -0.41 3.87
C TYR A 53 -7.42 -1.61 4.65
N GLU A 54 -7.18 -1.62 5.96
CA GLU A 54 -7.74 -2.62 6.88
C GLU A 54 -8.32 -1.92 8.10
N VAL A 55 -9.37 -2.52 8.67
CA VAL A 55 -10.08 -1.97 9.83
C VAL A 55 -9.76 -2.83 11.04
N PHE A 56 -9.38 -2.18 12.13
CA PHE A 56 -9.14 -2.84 13.41
C PHE A 56 -9.97 -2.19 14.50
N GLU A 57 -10.44 -2.98 15.45
CA GLU A 57 -11.06 -2.48 16.67
C GLU A 57 -10.23 -2.92 17.86
N ARG A 58 -9.85 -1.95 18.68
CA ARG A 58 -9.06 -2.18 19.90
C ARG A 58 -9.63 -1.32 21.00
N ASP A 59 -10.11 -2.00 22.07
CA ASP A 59 -10.68 -1.32 23.25
C ASP A 59 -11.79 -0.33 22.91
N GLY A 60 -12.64 -0.68 21.95
CA GLY A 60 -13.74 0.17 21.50
C GLY A 60 -13.34 1.28 20.53
N VAL A 61 -12.06 1.36 20.16
CA VAL A 61 -11.56 2.34 19.18
C VAL A 61 -11.48 1.69 17.81
N LYS A 62 -12.09 2.33 16.83
CA LYS A 62 -12.03 1.87 15.44
C LYS A 62 -10.86 2.53 14.74
N ILE A 63 -9.91 1.72 14.31
CA ILE A 63 -8.67 2.15 13.67
C ILE A 63 -8.67 1.65 12.22
N VAL A 64 -8.43 2.55 11.28
CA VAL A 64 -8.26 2.20 9.87
C VAL A 64 -6.80 2.44 9.49
N VAL A 65 -6.17 1.43 8.88
CA VAL A 65 -4.79 1.53 8.40
C VAL A 65 -4.83 1.56 6.88
N LEU A 66 -4.28 2.62 6.30
CA LEU A 66 -4.18 2.83 4.86
C LEU A 66 -2.71 2.70 4.44
N GLY A 67 -2.43 1.92 3.41
CA GLY A 67 -1.06 1.70 2.95
C GLY A 67 -0.83 2.16 1.52
N MET A 68 0.33 2.75 1.25
CA MET A 68 0.73 3.18 -0.10
C MET A 68 2.22 3.01 -0.34
N ILE A 69 2.58 2.95 -1.63
CA ILE A 69 3.96 2.82 -2.08
C ILE A 69 4.30 4.01 -2.99
N THR A 70 5.58 4.32 -3.10
CA THR A 70 6.04 5.37 -4.03
C THR A 70 5.62 5.07 -5.47
N PRO A 71 5.11 6.05 -6.22
CA PRO A 71 4.79 5.85 -7.63
C PRO A 71 6.01 5.85 -8.54
N ALA A 72 7.22 5.99 -7.98
CA ALA A 72 8.47 6.00 -8.74
C ALA A 72 8.95 4.61 -9.17
N ILE A 73 8.25 3.55 -8.82
CA ILE A 73 8.63 2.17 -9.16
C ILE A 73 8.98 2.01 -10.66
N PRO A 74 8.18 2.50 -11.62
CA PRO A 74 8.53 2.36 -13.04
C PRO A 74 9.82 3.08 -13.45
N VAL A 75 10.25 4.07 -12.69
CA VAL A 75 11.51 4.78 -12.95
C VAL A 75 12.70 3.96 -12.49
N TRP A 76 12.55 3.20 -11.42
CA TRP A 76 13.65 2.48 -10.78
C TRP A 76 13.77 1.03 -11.23
N LEU A 77 12.66 0.39 -11.57
CA LEU A 77 12.62 -1.05 -11.84
C LEU A 77 12.08 -1.34 -13.23
N PRO A 78 12.61 -2.39 -13.92
CA PRO A 78 12.10 -2.76 -15.22
C PRO A 78 10.68 -3.31 -15.14
N GLU A 79 9.91 -3.11 -16.21
CA GLU A 79 8.51 -3.50 -16.28
C GLU A 79 8.28 -4.99 -16.01
N THR A 80 9.24 -5.84 -16.34
CA THR A 80 9.12 -7.28 -16.10
C THR A 80 8.87 -7.65 -14.65
N LEU A 81 9.27 -6.78 -13.71
CA LEU A 81 9.10 -7.02 -12.27
C LEU A 81 7.72 -6.63 -11.76
N TRP A 82 7.06 -5.66 -12.41
CA TRP A 82 5.76 -5.15 -11.99
C TRP A 82 4.72 -5.21 -13.09
N GLN A 83 4.89 -6.10 -14.05
CA GLN A 83 4.02 -6.23 -15.21
C GLN A 83 2.56 -6.38 -14.80
N GLY A 84 1.67 -5.64 -15.49
CA GLY A 84 0.24 -5.66 -15.20
C GLY A 84 -0.18 -4.76 -14.05
N LEU A 85 0.74 -3.97 -13.48
CA LEU A 85 0.46 -3.05 -12.39
C LEU A 85 0.66 -1.60 -12.83
N TYR A 86 -0.06 -0.72 -12.14
CA TYR A 86 0.08 0.72 -12.27
C TYR A 86 0.20 1.31 -10.87
N PHE A 87 1.13 2.24 -10.70
CA PHE A 87 1.38 2.88 -9.41
C PHE A 87 0.83 4.30 -9.46
N ALA A 88 -0.33 4.50 -8.85
CA ALA A 88 -1.04 5.78 -8.88
C ALA A 88 -0.38 6.81 -7.98
N ASP A 89 -0.67 8.07 -8.24
CA ASP A 89 -0.19 9.17 -7.40
C ASP A 89 -0.67 9.00 -5.95
N MET A 90 0.23 9.20 -4.99
CA MET A 90 -0.06 8.98 -3.58
C MET A 90 -1.05 10.00 -3.03
N GLU A 91 -0.93 11.26 -3.42
CA GLU A 91 -1.81 12.31 -2.91
C GLU A 91 -3.24 12.12 -3.39
N GLU A 92 -3.43 11.91 -4.68
CA GLU A 92 -4.77 11.67 -5.24
C GLU A 92 -5.40 10.41 -4.65
N THR A 93 -4.61 9.35 -4.52
CA THR A 93 -5.07 8.10 -3.94
C THR A 93 -5.46 8.28 -2.48
N ALA A 94 -4.66 9.02 -1.72
CA ALA A 94 -4.95 9.31 -0.33
C ALA A 94 -6.27 10.09 -0.18
N ARG A 95 -6.47 11.11 -1.00
CA ARG A 95 -7.72 11.89 -0.97
C ARG A 95 -8.94 11.02 -1.27
N LYS A 96 -8.83 10.19 -2.29
CA LYS A 96 -9.90 9.26 -2.68
C LYS A 96 -10.25 8.31 -1.54
N TRP A 97 -9.27 7.63 -1.00
CA TRP A 97 -9.51 6.61 0.02
C TRP A 97 -9.88 7.21 1.37
N MET A 98 -9.33 8.36 1.73
CA MET A 98 -9.74 9.04 2.96
C MET A 98 -11.22 9.41 2.94
N LYS A 99 -11.70 9.88 1.80
CA LYS A 99 -13.13 10.18 1.64
C LYS A 99 -13.99 8.93 1.80
N ILE A 100 -13.61 7.84 1.13
CA ILE A 100 -14.31 6.56 1.21
C ILE A 100 -14.30 6.02 2.65
N ILE A 101 -13.15 6.05 3.29
CA ILE A 101 -12.97 5.57 4.66
C ILE A 101 -13.85 6.35 5.63
N GLN A 102 -13.85 7.67 5.53
CA GLN A 102 -14.65 8.51 6.43
C GLN A 102 -16.14 8.32 6.24
N GLU A 103 -16.59 8.13 5.02
CA GLU A 103 -18.01 7.92 4.73
C GLU A 103 -18.49 6.51 5.10
N LYS A 104 -17.66 5.50 4.80
CA LYS A 104 -18.04 4.09 4.94
C LYS A 104 -17.71 3.51 6.31
N GLU A 105 -16.52 3.80 6.82
CA GLU A 105 -16.02 3.20 8.06
C GLU A 105 -16.22 4.08 9.29
N LYS A 106 -16.20 5.38 9.13
CA LYS A 106 -16.31 6.35 10.23
C LYS A 106 -15.33 6.05 11.36
N PRO A 107 -14.01 6.03 11.07
CA PRO A 107 -13.02 5.61 12.04
C PRO A 107 -12.79 6.66 13.12
N ASP A 108 -12.33 6.18 14.30
CA ASP A 108 -11.85 7.06 15.35
C ASP A 108 -10.42 7.54 15.06
N VAL A 109 -9.62 6.67 14.45
CA VAL A 109 -8.21 6.96 14.10
C VAL A 109 -7.91 6.39 12.72
N VAL A 110 -7.18 7.15 11.91
CA VAL A 110 -6.62 6.66 10.63
C VAL A 110 -5.11 6.69 10.72
N VAL A 111 -4.48 5.55 10.41
CA VAL A 111 -3.03 5.41 10.37
C VAL A 111 -2.60 5.21 8.93
N GLY A 112 -1.65 6.02 8.46
CA GLY A 112 -1.07 5.87 7.13
C GLY A 112 0.29 5.17 7.23
N ILE A 113 0.49 4.14 6.41
CA ILE A 113 1.77 3.48 6.22
C ILE A 113 2.23 3.79 4.81
N PHE A 114 3.34 4.54 4.69
CA PHE A 114 3.82 4.99 3.39
C PHE A 114 5.25 4.52 3.18
N HIS A 115 5.47 3.80 2.08
CA HIS A 115 6.81 3.49 1.62
C HIS A 115 7.15 4.45 0.50
N ALA A 116 7.74 5.59 0.85
CA ALA A 116 8.08 6.64 -0.09
C ALA A 116 9.57 6.96 -0.01
N GLY A 117 10.07 7.57 -1.06
CA GLY A 117 11.48 7.89 -1.15
C GLY A 117 11.92 9.00 -0.20
N GLY A 118 13.22 9.16 -0.10
CA GLY A 118 13.82 10.12 0.80
C GLY A 118 13.87 11.54 0.25
N SER A 119 14.78 12.31 0.78
CA SER A 119 14.88 13.76 0.56
C SER A 119 15.01 14.20 -0.90
N TYR A 120 15.52 13.34 -1.76
CA TYR A 120 15.60 13.64 -3.19
C TYR A 120 14.24 13.75 -3.87
N HIS A 121 13.19 13.36 -3.20
CA HIS A 121 11.83 13.55 -3.67
C HIS A 121 11.21 14.85 -3.21
N VAL A 122 11.89 15.54 -2.33
CA VAL A 122 11.42 16.84 -1.88
C VAL A 122 11.61 17.81 -3.03
N ARG A 123 10.52 18.16 -3.63
CA ARG A 123 10.54 19.21 -4.62
C ARG A 123 10.75 20.53 -3.92
N PRO A 124 11.59 21.40 -4.48
CA PRO A 124 11.58 22.77 -4.00
C PRO A 124 10.16 23.30 -4.10
N VAL A 125 9.68 23.80 -3.01
CA VAL A 125 8.38 24.46 -3.04
C VAL A 125 8.55 25.71 -3.89
N PRO A 126 7.74 25.88 -4.91
CA PRO A 126 7.83 27.07 -5.73
C PRO A 126 7.52 28.33 -4.93
#